data_0a462c461b2920d518869c822e7ab1d8
#
_entry.id   0a462c461b2920d518869c822e7ab1d8
#
_cell.length_a   1.000
_cell.length_b   1.000
_cell.length_c   1.000
_cell.angle_alpha   90.00
_cell.angle_beta   90.00
_cell.angle_gamma   90.00
#
_symmetry.space_group_name_H-M   'P 1'
#
loop_
_entity.id
_entity.type
_entity.pdbx_description
1 polymer ?
#
loop_
_entity_poly.entity_id
_entity_poly.type
_entity_poly.pdbx_seq_one_letter_code
_entity_poly.pdbx_strand_id
1 'polypeptide(L)'
;VKIEAEYDKKQIVLGLEPTGHYWFCLATWMISNGLSVVQVNPYAVKQTKELEDNSQLKDDTKDPKLIANLVKDGNFGMPYLPEQLYADLRRLSMFRDQLNEDRIRSINRLHRELKIYFPEYKEALGKTEGTFSLELLKQAPFPDDLAALKEDGIRQIWHNAKLRGRGYSRAGEILEYAKASVGLREGKETGKLVVQWFVQKILELDAELALIEATPRTRIFVLP
;
A
#
# COMPACT_ATOMS: atom_id res chain seq x y z
N VAL A 1 -2.61 -40.98 11.48
CA VAL A 1 -1.36 -40.32 11.03
C VAL A 1 -0.18 -40.98 11.81
N LYS A 2 1.05 -41.02 11.26
CA LYS A 2 2.22 -41.65 11.92
C LYS A 2 2.43 -41.17 13.37
N ILE A 3 2.25 -39.89 13.62
CA ILE A 3 2.43 -39.26 14.95
C ILE A 3 1.40 -39.78 15.97
N GLU A 4 0.14 -39.97 15.56
CA GLU A 4 -0.89 -40.55 16.48
C GLU A 4 -0.53 -41.95 16.93
N ALA A 5 -0.03 -42.75 15.98
CA ALA A 5 0.41 -44.13 16.30
C ALA A 5 1.69 -44.16 17.17
N GLU A 6 2.62 -43.24 16.93
CA GLU A 6 3.89 -43.16 17.64
C GLU A 6 3.73 -42.72 19.10
N TYR A 7 2.79 -41.80 19.37
CA TYR A 7 2.57 -41.24 20.72
C TYR A 7 1.30 -41.74 21.40
N ASP A 8 0.58 -42.71 20.82
CA ASP A 8 -0.68 -43.26 21.32
C ASP A 8 -1.71 -42.17 21.68
N LYS A 9 -1.84 -41.17 20.82
CA LYS A 9 -2.75 -40.02 20.99
C LYS A 9 -3.91 -40.09 19.97
N LYS A 10 -5.12 -39.88 20.48
CA LYS A 10 -6.35 -39.91 19.67
C LYS A 10 -6.68 -38.57 19.02
N GLN A 11 -6.10 -37.49 19.49
CA GLN A 11 -6.30 -36.16 18.95
C GLN A 11 -4.98 -35.40 18.88
N ILE A 12 -4.76 -34.76 17.73
CA ILE A 12 -3.64 -33.86 17.48
C ILE A 12 -4.19 -32.50 17.20
N VAL A 13 -3.67 -31.47 17.86
CA VAL A 13 -3.96 -30.07 17.58
C VAL A 13 -2.68 -29.41 17.07
N LEU A 14 -2.74 -28.80 15.89
CA LEU A 14 -1.63 -28.01 15.36
C LEU A 14 -1.78 -26.57 15.83
N GLY A 15 -0.86 -26.11 16.66
CA GLY A 15 -0.68 -24.71 16.97
C GLY A 15 0.21 -24.02 15.95
N LEU A 16 -0.19 -22.84 15.46
CA LEU A 16 0.63 -22.04 14.56
C LEU A 16 0.57 -20.55 14.93
N GLU A 17 1.66 -19.86 14.65
CA GLU A 17 1.70 -18.41 14.68
C GLU A 17 1.31 -17.87 13.27
N PRO A 18 0.28 -17.00 13.15
CA PRO A 18 -0.20 -16.51 11.87
C PRO A 18 0.71 -15.40 11.32
N THR A 19 1.95 -15.75 10.97
CA THR A 19 2.91 -14.81 10.36
C THR A 19 2.78 -14.80 8.85
N GLY A 20 2.49 -13.63 8.28
CA GLY A 20 2.37 -13.44 6.82
C GLY A 20 1.26 -14.29 6.19
N HIS A 21 1.58 -14.96 5.07
CA HIS A 21 0.61 -15.73 4.27
C HIS A 21 0.88 -17.25 4.25
N TYR A 22 2.01 -17.69 4.79
CA TYR A 22 2.46 -19.10 4.66
C TYR A 22 1.54 -20.10 5.35
N TRP A 23 0.91 -19.69 6.44
CA TRP A 23 0.06 -20.56 7.25
C TRP A 23 -1.29 -20.89 6.58
N PHE A 24 -1.79 -20.07 5.64
CA PHE A 24 -3.12 -20.27 5.03
C PHE A 24 -3.25 -21.62 4.32
N CYS A 25 -2.31 -21.97 3.44
CA CYS A 25 -2.36 -23.24 2.71
C CYS A 25 -2.28 -24.43 3.64
N LEU A 26 -1.39 -24.39 4.63
CA LEU A 26 -1.23 -25.46 5.63
C LEU A 26 -2.51 -25.62 6.47
N ALA A 27 -3.03 -24.52 7.03
CA ALA A 27 -4.24 -24.57 7.85
C ALA A 27 -5.45 -25.07 7.06
N THR A 28 -5.64 -24.57 5.82
CA THR A 28 -6.74 -25.02 4.94
C THR A 28 -6.63 -26.52 4.65
N TRP A 29 -5.44 -27.00 4.28
CA TRP A 29 -5.23 -28.42 3.99
C TRP A 29 -5.48 -29.29 5.22
N MET A 30 -4.99 -28.90 6.41
CA MET A 30 -5.17 -29.66 7.62
C MET A 30 -6.64 -29.72 8.07
N ILE A 31 -7.33 -28.59 8.04
CA ILE A 31 -8.77 -28.54 8.37
C ILE A 31 -9.59 -29.40 7.40
N SER A 32 -9.30 -29.34 6.09
CA SER A 32 -9.96 -30.16 5.08
C SER A 32 -9.72 -31.67 5.28
N ASN A 33 -8.63 -32.05 5.96
CA ASN A 33 -8.33 -33.43 6.33
C ASN A 33 -8.77 -33.81 7.77
N GLY A 34 -9.62 -33.00 8.39
CA GLY A 34 -10.18 -33.28 9.72
C GLY A 34 -9.21 -33.06 10.88
N LEU A 35 -8.11 -32.35 10.67
CA LEU A 35 -7.14 -32.04 11.72
C LEU A 35 -7.49 -30.71 12.38
N SER A 36 -7.34 -30.65 13.71
CA SER A 36 -7.59 -29.42 14.46
C SER A 36 -6.40 -28.45 14.33
N VAL A 37 -6.70 -27.21 13.94
CA VAL A 37 -5.71 -26.13 13.83
C VAL A 37 -6.13 -24.97 14.73
N VAL A 38 -5.18 -24.42 15.48
CA VAL A 38 -5.39 -23.25 16.34
C VAL A 38 -4.30 -22.22 16.10
N GLN A 39 -4.61 -20.97 16.36
CA GLN A 39 -3.67 -19.85 16.20
C GLN A 39 -3.24 -19.30 17.55
N VAL A 40 -1.95 -19.05 17.71
CA VAL A 40 -1.38 -18.37 18.87
C VAL A 40 -1.04 -16.92 18.47
N ASN A 41 -1.39 -15.99 19.36
CA ASN A 41 -1.10 -14.58 19.11
C ASN A 41 0.42 -14.34 19.06
N PRO A 42 0.99 -13.75 17.98
CA PRO A 42 2.41 -13.43 17.86
C PRO A 42 2.95 -12.59 19.03
N TYR A 43 2.12 -11.72 19.58
CA TYR A 43 2.50 -10.93 20.75
C TYR A 43 2.67 -11.80 22.01
N ALA A 44 1.79 -12.77 22.21
CA ALA A 44 1.93 -13.73 23.32
C ALA A 44 3.18 -14.58 23.18
N VAL A 45 3.48 -15.05 21.94
CA VAL A 45 4.72 -15.80 21.65
C VAL A 45 5.94 -14.97 22.01
N LYS A 46 5.97 -13.70 21.58
CA LYS A 46 7.09 -12.78 21.88
C LYS A 46 7.24 -12.54 23.38
N GLN A 47 6.16 -12.23 24.10
CA GLN A 47 6.21 -11.99 25.55
C GLN A 47 6.68 -13.21 26.32
N THR A 48 6.15 -14.39 26.02
CA THR A 48 6.54 -15.62 26.71
C THR A 48 8.00 -15.97 26.44
N LYS A 49 8.48 -15.71 25.20
CA LYS A 49 9.89 -15.88 24.86
C LYS A 49 10.81 -14.98 25.69
N GLU A 50 10.43 -13.72 25.87
CA GLU A 50 11.19 -12.76 26.69
C GLU A 50 11.19 -13.16 28.19
N LEU A 51 10.14 -13.83 28.68
CA LEU A 51 10.05 -14.29 30.06
C LEU A 51 10.85 -15.59 30.33
N GLU A 52 10.87 -16.52 29.36
CA GLU A 52 11.55 -17.81 29.51
C GLU A 52 13.06 -17.71 29.23
N ASP A 53 13.47 -16.88 28.29
CA ASP A 53 14.86 -16.75 27.89
C ASP A 53 15.13 -15.29 27.47
N ASN A 54 15.87 -14.56 28.27
CA ASN A 54 16.25 -13.16 28.01
C ASN A 54 17.10 -12.97 26.71
N SER A 55 17.12 -13.99 25.85
CA SER A 55 17.82 -14.07 24.57
C SER A 55 16.90 -13.64 23.43
N GLN A 56 17.28 -12.58 22.71
CA GLN A 56 16.62 -12.13 21.48
C GLN A 56 16.92 -13.00 20.26
N LEU A 57 17.70 -14.07 20.40
CA LEU A 57 18.07 -14.95 19.31
C LEU A 57 16.84 -15.73 18.81
N LYS A 58 16.58 -15.67 17.52
CA LYS A 58 15.62 -16.56 16.85
C LYS A 58 16.19 -17.98 16.87
N ASP A 59 15.43 -18.88 17.47
CA ASP A 59 15.77 -20.29 17.50
C ASP A 59 14.55 -21.09 17.02
N ASP A 60 14.67 -21.66 15.84
CA ASP A 60 13.59 -22.41 15.18
C ASP A 60 13.20 -23.68 15.93
N THR A 61 13.96 -24.09 16.95
CA THR A 61 13.65 -25.25 17.81
C THR A 61 12.89 -24.86 19.06
N LYS A 62 13.08 -23.65 19.55
CA LYS A 62 12.42 -23.13 20.78
C LYS A 62 11.01 -22.63 20.50
N ASP A 63 10.81 -21.94 19.38
CA ASP A 63 9.54 -21.32 19.02
C ASP A 63 8.38 -22.34 18.89
N PRO A 64 8.53 -23.54 18.28
CA PRO A 64 7.48 -24.57 18.28
C PRO A 64 7.09 -25.10 19.67
N LYS A 65 8.07 -25.27 20.57
CA LYS A 65 7.81 -25.72 21.94
C LYS A 65 7.00 -24.69 22.73
N LEU A 66 7.33 -23.42 22.56
CA LEU A 66 6.65 -22.29 23.17
C LEU A 66 5.20 -22.17 22.67
N ILE A 67 4.99 -22.31 21.35
CA ILE A 67 3.64 -22.36 20.76
C ILE A 67 2.85 -23.54 21.34
N ALA A 68 3.46 -24.73 21.45
CA ALA A 68 2.80 -25.91 22.04
C ALA A 68 2.41 -25.68 23.49
N ASN A 69 3.24 -25.02 24.31
CA ASN A 69 2.92 -24.66 25.69
C ASN A 69 1.74 -23.67 25.73
N LEU A 70 1.75 -22.63 24.95
CA LEU A 70 0.64 -21.66 24.88
C LEU A 70 -0.68 -22.33 24.46
N VAL A 71 -0.64 -23.27 23.52
CA VAL A 71 -1.82 -24.07 23.14
C VAL A 71 -2.28 -24.96 24.30
N LYS A 72 -1.37 -25.63 24.99
CA LYS A 72 -1.67 -26.45 26.15
C LYS A 72 -2.34 -25.65 27.28
N ASP A 73 -1.89 -24.41 27.48
CA ASP A 73 -2.42 -23.51 28.52
C ASP A 73 -3.72 -22.80 28.09
N GLY A 74 -4.26 -23.12 26.90
CA GLY A 74 -5.51 -22.54 26.40
C GLY A 74 -5.36 -21.15 25.81
N ASN A 75 -4.14 -20.65 25.62
CA ASN A 75 -3.84 -19.33 25.03
C ASN A 75 -3.81 -19.37 23.50
N PHE A 76 -4.93 -19.69 22.89
CA PHE A 76 -5.07 -19.78 21.44
C PHE A 76 -6.43 -19.28 20.95
N GLY A 77 -6.54 -18.98 19.66
CA GLY A 77 -7.80 -18.70 18.96
C GLY A 77 -8.02 -19.67 17.81
N MET A 78 -9.24 -19.72 17.31
CA MET A 78 -9.53 -20.49 16.09
C MET A 78 -9.11 -19.70 14.86
N PRO A 79 -8.49 -20.33 13.84
CA PRO A 79 -8.12 -19.66 12.62
C PRO A 79 -9.36 -19.25 11.84
N TYR A 80 -9.44 -17.97 11.46
CA TYR A 80 -10.46 -17.51 10.56
C TYR A 80 -9.96 -17.62 9.11
N LEU A 81 -10.51 -18.57 8.38
CA LEU A 81 -10.31 -18.75 6.94
C LEU A 81 -11.56 -18.27 6.23
N PRO A 82 -11.51 -17.08 5.60
CA PRO A 82 -12.68 -16.59 4.87
C PRO A 82 -12.96 -17.47 3.66
N GLU A 83 -14.24 -17.72 3.38
CA GLU A 83 -14.70 -18.55 2.27
C GLU A 83 -15.40 -17.72 1.21
N GLN A 84 -15.45 -18.23 -0.01
CA GLN A 84 -16.20 -17.67 -1.14
C GLN A 84 -15.98 -16.14 -1.28
N LEU A 85 -17.10 -15.38 -1.26
CA LEU A 85 -17.08 -13.93 -1.42
C LEU A 85 -16.18 -13.20 -0.40
N TYR A 86 -16.16 -13.68 0.84
CA TYR A 86 -15.32 -13.05 1.88
C TYR A 86 -13.83 -13.28 1.65
N ALA A 87 -13.45 -14.41 1.05
CA ALA A 87 -12.06 -14.65 0.64
C ALA A 87 -11.64 -13.69 -0.48
N ASP A 88 -12.49 -13.51 -1.48
CA ASP A 88 -12.27 -12.57 -2.58
C ASP A 88 -12.17 -11.12 -2.07
N LEU A 89 -13.11 -10.69 -1.24
CA LEU A 89 -13.12 -9.34 -0.67
C LEU A 89 -11.88 -9.06 0.17
N ARG A 90 -11.47 -10.01 1.00
CA ARG A 90 -10.23 -9.89 1.77
C ARG A 90 -9.02 -9.73 0.86
N ARG A 91 -8.93 -10.53 -0.21
CA ARG A 91 -7.82 -10.47 -1.17
C ARG A 91 -7.77 -9.14 -1.90
N LEU A 92 -8.93 -8.65 -2.36
CA LEU A 92 -9.05 -7.35 -3.00
C LEU A 92 -8.70 -6.20 -2.06
N SER A 93 -9.15 -6.25 -0.80
CA SER A 93 -8.81 -5.25 0.21
C SER A 93 -7.30 -5.17 0.46
N MET A 94 -6.64 -6.32 0.65
CA MET A 94 -5.19 -6.37 0.83
C MET A 94 -4.44 -5.81 -0.38
N PHE A 95 -4.91 -6.13 -1.59
CA PHE A 95 -4.28 -5.62 -2.82
C PHE A 95 -4.52 -4.12 -2.97
N ARG A 96 -5.72 -3.63 -2.66
CA ARG A 96 -6.01 -2.18 -2.62
C ARG A 96 -5.08 -1.43 -1.65
N ASP A 97 -4.83 -1.99 -0.47
CA ASP A 97 -3.95 -1.38 0.52
C ASP A 97 -2.50 -1.32 0.00
N GLN A 98 -2.01 -2.38 -0.67
CA GLN A 98 -0.70 -2.38 -1.32
C GLN A 98 -0.57 -1.28 -2.39
N LEU A 99 -1.58 -1.13 -3.27
CA LEU A 99 -1.58 -0.07 -4.27
C LEU A 99 -1.62 1.32 -3.65
N ASN A 100 -2.38 1.51 -2.56
CA ASN A 100 -2.38 2.78 -1.82
C ASN A 100 -1.01 3.10 -1.24
N GLU A 101 -0.31 2.13 -0.66
CA GLU A 101 1.05 2.33 -0.17
C GLU A 101 2.02 2.71 -1.30
N ASP A 102 1.94 2.05 -2.45
CA ASP A 102 2.79 2.36 -3.60
C ASP A 102 2.48 3.76 -4.15
N ARG A 103 1.20 4.16 -4.14
CA ARG A 103 0.77 5.52 -4.47
C ARG A 103 1.38 6.55 -3.53
N ILE A 104 1.29 6.35 -2.22
CA ILE A 104 1.87 7.24 -1.22
C ILE A 104 3.40 7.33 -1.38
N ARG A 105 4.07 6.20 -1.60
CA ARG A 105 5.52 6.18 -1.88
C ARG A 105 5.87 6.99 -3.13
N SER A 106 5.09 6.87 -4.20
CA SER A 106 5.29 7.61 -5.45
C SER A 106 5.09 9.11 -5.26
N ILE A 107 4.05 9.53 -4.52
CA ILE A 107 3.79 10.93 -4.16
C ILE A 107 4.96 11.50 -3.34
N ASN A 108 5.44 10.78 -2.34
CA ASN A 108 6.55 11.24 -1.51
C ASN A 108 7.85 11.42 -2.32
N ARG A 109 8.09 10.54 -3.29
CA ARG A 109 9.24 10.66 -4.21
C ARG A 109 9.06 11.84 -5.17
N LEU A 110 7.87 12.04 -5.72
CA LEU A 110 7.53 13.22 -6.52
C LEU A 110 7.78 14.51 -5.73
N HIS A 111 7.30 14.60 -4.49
CA HIS A 111 7.52 15.76 -3.63
C HIS A 111 9.01 16.01 -3.36
N ARG A 112 9.81 14.96 -3.24
CA ARG A 112 11.27 15.10 -3.06
C ARG A 112 11.92 15.75 -4.29
N GLU A 113 11.58 15.30 -5.48
CA GLU A 113 12.12 15.88 -6.72
C GLU A 113 11.64 17.33 -6.91
N LEU A 114 10.36 17.60 -6.65
CA LEU A 114 9.83 18.97 -6.74
C LEU A 114 10.52 19.92 -5.76
N LYS A 115 10.83 19.49 -4.53
CA LYS A 115 11.58 20.31 -3.56
C LYS A 115 12.97 20.71 -4.04
N ILE A 116 13.59 19.93 -4.92
CA ILE A 116 14.91 20.22 -5.48
C ILE A 116 14.80 21.27 -6.60
N TYR A 117 13.84 21.11 -7.51
CA TYR A 117 13.80 21.90 -8.75
C TYR A 117 12.71 22.97 -8.75
N PHE A 118 11.72 22.87 -7.87
CA PHE A 118 10.63 23.83 -7.71
C PHE A 118 10.14 23.84 -6.26
N PRO A 119 10.93 24.36 -5.30
CA PRO A 119 10.59 24.31 -3.87
C PRO A 119 9.24 24.96 -3.54
N GLU A 120 8.81 25.95 -4.31
CA GLU A 120 7.55 26.69 -4.14
C GLU A 120 6.32 25.94 -4.71
N TYR A 121 6.47 24.69 -5.13
CA TYR A 121 5.41 23.93 -5.79
C TYR A 121 4.12 23.81 -4.98
N LYS A 122 4.22 23.80 -3.65
CA LYS A 122 3.03 23.68 -2.78
C LYS A 122 2.17 24.94 -2.82
N GLU A 123 2.82 26.09 -2.77
CA GLU A 123 2.19 27.40 -2.85
C GLU A 123 1.61 27.61 -4.24
N ALA A 124 2.36 27.26 -5.28
CA ALA A 124 1.95 27.38 -6.66
C ALA A 124 0.79 26.45 -7.03
N LEU A 125 0.90 25.16 -6.72
CA LEU A 125 -0.02 24.13 -7.18
C LEU A 125 -1.10 23.76 -6.13
N GLY A 126 -0.85 24.03 -4.86
CA GLY A 126 -1.68 23.58 -3.75
C GLY A 126 -1.57 22.06 -3.57
N LYS A 127 -2.65 21.33 -3.83
CA LYS A 127 -2.66 19.88 -3.75
C LYS A 127 -1.94 19.26 -4.95
N THR A 128 -0.69 18.81 -4.76
CA THR A 128 0.19 18.31 -5.83
C THR A 128 -0.35 17.05 -6.50
N GLU A 129 -1.00 16.18 -5.75
CA GLU A 129 -1.65 14.97 -6.23
C GLU A 129 -3.07 15.20 -6.77
N GLY A 130 -3.49 16.46 -6.93
CA GLY A 130 -4.75 16.81 -7.57
C GLY A 130 -4.67 16.64 -9.10
N THR A 131 -5.79 16.34 -9.74
CA THR A 131 -5.86 16.09 -11.19
C THR A 131 -5.20 17.21 -12.03
N PHE A 132 -5.48 18.47 -11.69
CA PHE A 132 -4.87 19.59 -12.38
C PHE A 132 -3.35 19.62 -12.23
N SER A 133 -2.88 19.47 -10.99
CA SER A 133 -1.44 19.51 -10.68
C SER A 133 -0.69 18.40 -11.38
N LEU A 134 -1.24 17.19 -11.41
CA LEU A 134 -0.64 16.07 -12.12
C LEU A 134 -0.60 16.30 -13.64
N GLU A 135 -1.69 16.80 -14.23
CA GLU A 135 -1.72 17.12 -15.66
C GLU A 135 -0.77 18.27 -16.03
N LEU A 136 -0.63 19.27 -15.15
CA LEU A 136 0.33 20.35 -15.34
C LEU A 136 1.77 19.85 -15.23
N LEU A 137 2.09 19.07 -14.18
CA LEU A 137 3.43 18.51 -13.97
C LEU A 137 3.83 17.50 -15.06
N LYS A 138 2.89 16.84 -15.69
CA LYS A 138 3.13 15.97 -16.84
C LYS A 138 3.68 16.73 -18.04
N GLN A 139 3.21 17.95 -18.25
CA GLN A 139 3.58 18.79 -19.40
C GLN A 139 4.68 19.79 -19.06
N ALA A 140 4.61 20.41 -17.90
CA ALA A 140 5.49 21.48 -17.44
C ALA A 140 5.88 21.28 -15.97
N PRO A 141 6.81 20.36 -15.67
CA PRO A 141 7.15 20.02 -14.29
C PRO A 141 7.92 21.10 -13.54
N PHE A 142 8.64 21.99 -14.24
CA PHE A 142 9.56 22.95 -13.63
C PHE A 142 9.26 24.39 -14.00
N PRO A 143 9.79 25.38 -13.24
CA PRO A 143 9.56 26.80 -13.45
C PRO A 143 9.77 27.29 -14.88
N ASP A 144 10.84 26.85 -15.55
CA ASP A 144 11.14 27.25 -16.92
C ASP A 144 10.09 26.72 -17.93
N ASP A 145 9.59 25.50 -17.70
CA ASP A 145 8.53 24.89 -18.52
C ASP A 145 7.22 25.68 -18.36
N LEU A 146 6.89 26.06 -17.11
CA LEU A 146 5.71 26.88 -16.80
C LEU A 146 5.80 28.26 -17.44
N ALA A 147 6.98 28.89 -17.39
CA ALA A 147 7.23 30.16 -18.04
C ALA A 147 7.07 30.09 -19.58
N ALA A 148 7.50 28.98 -20.20
CA ALA A 148 7.34 28.70 -21.61
C ALA A 148 5.87 28.52 -22.02
N LEU A 149 5.05 27.88 -21.16
CA LEU A 149 3.61 27.70 -21.40
C LEU A 149 2.82 29.00 -21.35
N LYS A 150 3.26 29.98 -20.57
CA LYS A 150 2.54 31.22 -20.29
C LYS A 150 1.17 30.94 -19.64
N GLU A 151 0.42 31.98 -19.31
CA GLU A 151 -0.91 31.82 -18.69
C GLU A 151 -1.89 31.03 -19.57
N ASP A 152 -1.89 31.28 -20.85
CA ASP A 152 -2.82 30.65 -21.78
C ASP A 152 -2.60 29.15 -21.87
N GLY A 153 -1.34 28.69 -21.87
CA GLY A 153 -1.02 27.26 -21.84
C GLY A 153 -1.49 26.58 -20.56
N ILE A 154 -1.30 27.21 -19.40
CA ILE A 154 -1.77 26.69 -18.10
C ILE A 154 -3.31 26.61 -18.09
N ARG A 155 -4.00 27.66 -18.60
CA ARG A 155 -5.46 27.69 -18.74
C ARG A 155 -5.99 26.60 -19.68
N GLN A 156 -5.27 26.35 -20.78
CA GLN A 156 -5.60 25.29 -21.73
C GLN A 156 -5.55 23.91 -21.07
N ILE A 157 -4.51 23.62 -20.26
CA ILE A 157 -4.40 22.36 -19.51
C ILE A 157 -5.58 22.20 -18.54
N TRP A 158 -5.96 23.26 -17.84
CA TRP A 158 -7.15 23.26 -16.97
C TRP A 158 -8.43 22.91 -17.74
N HIS A 159 -8.62 23.54 -18.88
CA HIS A 159 -9.78 23.32 -19.74
C HIS A 159 -9.83 21.89 -20.27
N ASN A 160 -8.69 21.38 -20.76
CA ASN A 160 -8.58 20.02 -21.30
C ASN A 160 -8.84 18.94 -20.25
N ALA A 161 -8.45 19.19 -19.02
CA ALA A 161 -8.74 18.31 -17.87
C ALA A 161 -10.21 18.38 -17.41
N LYS A 162 -11.07 19.16 -18.06
CA LYS A 162 -12.51 19.35 -17.77
C LYS A 162 -12.78 19.71 -16.31
N LEU A 163 -11.87 20.46 -15.69
CA LEU A 163 -11.96 20.81 -14.27
C LEU A 163 -12.88 22.01 -14.05
N ARG A 164 -13.63 21.98 -12.94
CA ARG A 164 -14.49 23.08 -12.50
C ARG A 164 -13.83 23.86 -11.38
N GLY A 165 -14.10 25.15 -11.26
CA GLY A 165 -13.68 25.98 -10.12
C GLY A 165 -12.64 27.06 -10.44
N ARG A 166 -12.01 27.61 -9.39
CA ARG A 166 -11.14 28.81 -9.46
C ARG A 166 -9.73 28.58 -10.02
N GLY A 167 -9.36 27.38 -10.43
CA GLY A 167 -8.00 27.10 -10.92
C GLY A 167 -7.64 27.90 -12.19
N TYR A 168 -8.62 28.27 -13.00
CA TYR A 168 -8.43 29.11 -14.17
C TYR A 168 -7.83 30.49 -13.82
N SER A 169 -8.27 31.09 -12.72
CA SER A 169 -7.76 32.38 -12.24
C SER A 169 -6.38 32.31 -11.60
N ARG A 170 -5.90 31.12 -11.23
CA ARG A 170 -4.59 30.92 -10.58
C ARG A 170 -3.41 30.83 -11.56
N ALA A 171 -3.65 30.81 -12.87
CA ALA A 171 -2.57 30.69 -13.86
C ALA A 171 -1.48 31.77 -13.70
N GLY A 172 -1.88 33.00 -13.41
CA GLY A 172 -0.97 34.12 -13.13
C GLY A 172 -0.15 33.91 -11.85
N GLU A 173 -0.79 33.46 -10.76
CA GLU A 173 -0.11 33.17 -9.50
C GLU A 173 0.94 32.05 -9.66
N ILE A 174 0.60 31.00 -10.39
CA ILE A 174 1.53 29.89 -10.69
C ILE A 174 2.78 30.40 -11.42
N LEU A 175 2.61 31.30 -12.38
CA LEU A 175 3.72 31.91 -13.11
C LEU A 175 4.56 32.84 -12.24
N GLU A 176 3.97 33.57 -11.32
CA GLU A 176 4.73 34.42 -10.39
C GLU A 176 5.62 33.54 -9.46
N TYR A 177 5.09 32.43 -8.92
CA TYR A 177 5.91 31.48 -8.18
C TYR A 177 7.01 30.85 -9.04
N ALA A 178 6.71 30.52 -10.30
CA ALA A 178 7.70 29.97 -11.22
C ALA A 178 8.83 30.96 -11.51
N LYS A 179 8.52 32.23 -11.70
CA LYS A 179 9.53 33.30 -11.94
C LYS A 179 10.40 33.56 -10.71
N ALA A 180 9.83 33.46 -9.50
CA ALA A 180 10.50 33.70 -8.24
C ALA A 180 11.23 32.47 -7.70
N SER A 181 11.15 31.33 -8.38
CA SER A 181 11.66 30.06 -7.87
C SER A 181 13.17 30.06 -7.72
N VAL A 182 13.61 29.52 -6.56
CA VAL A 182 15.03 29.30 -6.21
C VAL A 182 15.50 27.87 -6.46
N GLY A 183 14.72 27.09 -7.20
CA GLY A 183 15.03 25.70 -7.53
C GLY A 183 16.36 25.49 -8.24
N LEU A 184 16.95 24.30 -8.05
CA LEU A 184 18.20 23.91 -8.68
C LEU A 184 18.06 23.89 -10.22
N ARG A 185 19.10 24.33 -10.92
CA ARG A 185 19.10 24.36 -12.40
C ARG A 185 19.88 23.20 -13.01
N GLU A 186 20.92 22.72 -12.31
CA GLU A 186 21.74 21.60 -12.76
C GLU A 186 20.98 20.29 -12.68
N GLY A 187 21.11 19.44 -13.70
CA GLY A 187 20.48 18.12 -13.75
C GLY A 187 18.97 18.14 -14.00
N LYS A 188 18.38 19.30 -14.32
CA LYS A 188 16.92 19.46 -14.47
C LYS A 188 16.33 18.61 -15.58
N GLU A 189 17.05 18.32 -16.68
CA GLU A 189 16.53 17.48 -17.76
C GLU A 189 16.27 16.05 -17.28
N THR A 190 17.19 15.49 -16.48
CA THR A 190 16.96 14.19 -15.84
C THR A 190 15.88 14.30 -14.76
N GLY A 191 15.89 15.36 -13.95
CA GLY A 191 14.85 15.62 -12.95
C GLY A 191 13.45 15.71 -13.57
N LYS A 192 13.32 16.33 -14.74
CA LYS A 192 12.07 16.40 -15.52
C LYS A 192 11.54 15.02 -15.87
N LEU A 193 12.40 14.16 -16.42
CA LEU A 193 12.03 12.76 -16.74
C LEU A 193 11.57 12.01 -15.49
N VAL A 194 12.27 12.19 -14.36
CA VAL A 194 11.92 11.53 -13.08
C VAL A 194 10.57 12.03 -12.56
N VAL A 195 10.31 13.34 -12.58
CA VAL A 195 9.01 13.90 -12.19
C VAL A 195 7.89 13.36 -13.06
N GLN A 196 8.06 13.41 -14.40
CA GLN A 196 7.07 12.89 -15.34
C GLN A 196 6.79 11.41 -15.16
N TRP A 197 7.83 10.61 -14.84
CA TRP A 197 7.68 9.20 -14.53
C TRP A 197 6.85 8.98 -13.27
N PHE A 198 7.10 9.72 -12.17
CA PHE A 198 6.29 9.61 -10.95
C PHE A 198 4.85 10.08 -11.16
N VAL A 199 4.64 11.16 -11.93
CA VAL A 199 3.29 11.61 -12.28
C VAL A 199 2.53 10.52 -13.03
N GLN A 200 3.15 9.92 -14.04
CA GLN A 200 2.53 8.82 -14.80
C GLN A 200 2.22 7.63 -13.90
N LYS A 201 3.16 7.25 -13.01
CA LYS A 201 2.95 6.15 -12.06
C LYS A 201 1.80 6.40 -11.08
N ILE A 202 1.64 7.63 -10.61
CA ILE A 202 0.51 8.00 -9.74
C ILE A 202 -0.81 7.87 -10.48
N LEU A 203 -0.89 8.35 -11.74
CA LEU A 203 -2.09 8.24 -12.57
C LEU A 203 -2.48 6.79 -12.86
N GLU A 204 -1.50 5.91 -13.12
CA GLU A 204 -1.72 4.49 -13.30
C GLU A 204 -2.28 3.84 -12.03
N LEU A 205 -1.68 4.12 -10.86
CA LEU A 205 -2.14 3.61 -9.58
C LEU A 205 -3.55 4.11 -9.22
N ASP A 206 -3.88 5.36 -9.55
CA ASP A 206 -5.24 5.91 -9.38
C ASP A 206 -6.27 5.16 -10.24
N ALA A 207 -5.91 4.81 -11.49
CA ALA A 207 -6.77 4.03 -12.37
C ALA A 207 -6.95 2.59 -11.88
N GLU A 208 -5.88 1.94 -11.39
CA GLU A 208 -5.93 0.59 -10.82
C GLU A 208 -6.79 0.56 -9.55
N LEU A 209 -6.65 1.54 -8.66
CA LEU A 209 -7.48 1.68 -7.46
C LEU A 209 -8.95 1.85 -7.82
N ALA A 210 -9.27 2.70 -8.79
CA ALA A 210 -10.64 2.89 -9.26
C ALA A 210 -11.25 1.60 -9.83
N LEU A 211 -10.46 0.79 -10.56
CA LEU A 211 -10.89 -0.51 -11.06
C LEU A 211 -11.20 -1.49 -9.93
N ILE A 212 -10.34 -1.58 -8.92
CA ILE A 212 -10.56 -2.44 -7.75
C ILE A 212 -11.81 -2.01 -6.98
N GLU A 213 -12.04 -0.71 -6.79
CA GLU A 213 -13.21 -0.19 -6.08
C GLU A 213 -14.52 -0.44 -6.82
N ALA A 214 -14.47 -0.57 -8.14
CA ALA A 214 -15.62 -0.94 -8.96
C ALA A 214 -15.94 -2.45 -8.91
N THR A 215 -14.93 -3.30 -8.71
CA THR A 215 -15.05 -4.77 -8.80
C THR A 215 -16.01 -5.40 -7.77
N PRO A 216 -16.00 -5.05 -6.47
CA PRO A 216 -16.91 -5.62 -5.49
C PRO A 216 -18.39 -5.33 -5.79
N ARG A 217 -18.69 -4.13 -6.26
CA ARG A 217 -20.07 -3.72 -6.60
C ARG A 217 -20.66 -4.60 -7.69
N THR A 218 -19.87 -4.93 -8.71
CA THR A 218 -20.32 -5.75 -9.84
C THR A 218 -20.55 -7.21 -9.42
N ARG A 219 -19.70 -7.77 -8.53
CA ARG A 219 -19.83 -9.16 -8.06
C ARG A 219 -20.95 -9.36 -7.05
N ILE A 220 -21.23 -8.38 -6.19
CA ILE A 220 -22.31 -8.45 -5.19
C ILE A 220 -23.69 -8.47 -5.87
N PHE A 221 -23.85 -7.83 -7.03
CA PHE A 221 -25.11 -7.80 -7.78
C PHE A 221 -25.31 -9.00 -8.72
N VAL A 222 -24.33 -9.90 -8.88
CA VAL A 222 -24.40 -11.06 -9.79
C VAL A 222 -24.60 -12.38 -9.02
N LEU A 223 -24.68 -12.36 -7.70
CA LEU A 223 -25.04 -13.57 -6.93
C LEU A 223 -26.55 -13.75 -6.92
N PRO A 224 -27.03 -14.94 -7.29
CA PRO A 224 -28.45 -15.29 -7.31
C PRO A 224 -29.06 -15.27 -5.91
#